data_6b724f4d051bf25f7c015ecdfd26742d
#
_entry.id   6b724f4d051bf25f7c015ecdfd26742d
#
_cell.length_a   1.000
_cell.length_b   1.000
_cell.length_c   1.000
_cell.angle_alpha   90.00
_cell.angle_beta   90.00
_cell.angle_gamma   90.00
#
_symmetry.space_group_name_H-M   'P 1'
#
loop_
_entity.id
_entity.type
_entity.pdbx_description
1 polymer ?
#
loop_
_entity_poly.entity_id
_entity_poly.type
_entity_poly.pdbx_seq_one_letter_code
_entity_poly.pdbx_strand_id
1 'polypeptide(L)'
;MSRTARAFAPAAISSFFEIHDTQNNKPISNLERVGARGGGFALEKGVRTKVTVNEAKKNYINVFINSKPSPEAKTTKKVVETLFAQCIAKYDVTIEHQIDVPVGSGFGTSAGGALTAGLALKEALGLPLTYNQIGRLAHVAEIKCQTGLGTVSSLTFSGGCVLVVEPGAPGICQIDRIPISPNYVVVAGFVKSSIPKKPILSSSERKKEINGYGKQTMKKIFHKPTLKNFLDCCWEFSQKAGFATERTRALVEVAKEAGAIGSAQNMIGEAVHALVLEENASKVAEAFKQVLSSQQVIVSKIDFQGARLTR
;
A
#
# COMPACT_ATOMS: atom_id res chain seq x y z
N MET A 1 -1.24 5.19 -34.47
CA MET A 1 -1.62 3.82 -34.01
C MET A 1 -1.80 3.83 -32.51
N SER A 2 -2.84 3.18 -32.00
CA SER A 2 -3.05 3.03 -30.56
C SER A 2 -2.03 2.04 -29.97
N ARG A 3 -1.40 2.38 -28.83
CA ARG A 3 -0.49 1.52 -28.10
C ARG A 3 -1.09 1.18 -26.73
N THR A 4 -1.00 -0.07 -26.33
CA THR A 4 -1.60 -0.55 -25.08
C THR A 4 -0.58 -1.37 -24.29
N ALA A 5 -0.53 -1.16 -22.97
CA ALA A 5 0.25 -1.99 -22.05
C ALA A 5 -0.52 -2.20 -20.75
N ARG A 6 -0.13 -3.24 -20.00
CA ARG A 6 -0.75 -3.62 -18.74
C ARG A 6 0.30 -3.82 -17.65
N ALA A 7 -0.10 -3.52 -16.42
CA ALA A 7 0.71 -3.77 -15.24
C ALA A 7 -0.18 -4.18 -14.06
N PHE A 8 0.45 -4.85 -13.11
CA PHE A 8 -0.15 -5.25 -11.83
C PHE A 8 0.74 -4.77 -10.68
N ALA A 9 0.12 -4.35 -9.59
CA ALA A 9 0.76 -4.20 -8.30
C ALA A 9 -0.09 -4.86 -7.22
N PRO A 10 0.52 -5.60 -6.28
CA PRO A 10 -0.20 -6.16 -5.15
C PRO A 10 -0.86 -5.06 -4.32
N ALA A 11 -1.92 -5.39 -3.57
CA ALA A 11 -2.34 -4.54 -2.48
C ALA A 11 -1.30 -4.64 -1.35
N ALA A 12 -1.10 -3.53 -0.63
CA ALA A 12 -0.19 -3.47 0.50
C ALA A 12 -0.95 -3.14 1.78
N ILE A 13 -0.84 -4.02 2.76
CA ILE A 13 -1.28 -3.75 4.12
C ILE A 13 -0.11 -3.16 4.88
N SER A 14 -0.29 -1.99 5.51
CA SER A 14 0.66 -1.45 6.47
C SER A 14 0.18 -1.78 7.88
N SER A 15 0.96 -2.53 8.63
CA SER A 15 0.59 -3.01 9.98
C SER A 15 1.11 -2.11 11.09
N PHE A 16 2.20 -1.38 10.86
CA PHE A 16 2.75 -0.34 11.71
C PHE A 16 3.61 0.62 10.89
N PHE A 17 3.94 1.79 11.42
CA PHE A 17 4.79 2.77 10.74
C PHE A 17 5.50 3.74 11.66
N GLU A 18 6.58 4.34 11.15
CA GLU A 18 7.31 5.48 11.69
C GLU A 18 7.49 6.50 10.55
N ILE A 19 7.00 7.73 10.74
CA ILE A 19 7.01 8.78 9.73
C ILE A 19 8.41 9.40 9.66
N HIS A 20 8.94 9.55 8.45
CA HIS A 20 10.22 10.19 8.18
C HIS A 20 10.06 11.29 7.13
N ASP A 21 9.52 12.44 7.54
CA ASP A 21 9.30 13.62 6.71
C ASP A 21 10.07 14.85 7.19
N THR A 22 10.80 14.72 8.30
CA THR A 22 11.63 15.77 8.89
C THR A 22 13.01 15.25 9.26
N GLN A 23 14.01 16.13 9.16
CA GLN A 23 15.38 15.90 9.61
C GLN A 23 15.86 17.14 10.37
N ASN A 24 16.40 16.98 11.58
CA ASN A 24 16.80 18.10 12.46
C ASN A 24 15.66 19.12 12.66
N ASN A 25 14.44 18.64 12.90
CA ASN A 25 13.21 19.42 13.07
C ASN A 25 12.83 20.30 11.86
N LYS A 26 13.40 20.05 10.69
CA LYS A 26 13.03 20.74 9.44
C LYS A 26 12.45 19.74 8.43
N PRO A 27 11.49 20.14 7.61
CA PRO A 27 10.99 19.29 6.53
C PRO A 27 12.13 18.86 5.59
N ILE A 28 12.11 17.60 5.19
CA ILE A 28 13.05 17.07 4.20
C ILE A 28 12.70 17.65 2.83
N SER A 29 13.62 18.41 2.23
CA SER A 29 13.40 19.08 0.93
C SER A 29 13.42 18.10 -0.25
N ASN A 30 14.27 17.08 -0.21
CA ASN A 30 14.29 16.03 -1.22
C ASN A 30 13.19 15.01 -0.97
N LEU A 31 12.10 15.08 -1.74
CA LEU A 31 10.94 14.21 -1.59
C LEU A 31 11.26 12.72 -1.82
N GLU A 32 12.32 12.37 -2.53
CA GLU A 32 12.76 10.98 -2.65
C GLU A 32 13.31 10.41 -1.33
N ARG A 33 13.71 11.26 -0.38
CA ARG A 33 14.19 10.86 0.95
C ARG A 33 13.09 10.92 2.02
N VAL A 34 11.97 11.55 1.74
CA VAL A 34 10.77 11.47 2.59
C VAL A 34 10.22 10.06 2.52
N GLY A 35 9.71 9.52 3.64
CA GLY A 35 9.13 8.20 3.62
C GLY A 35 8.60 7.76 4.97
N ALA A 36 8.47 6.45 5.13
CA ALA A 36 8.13 5.81 6.39
C ALA A 36 8.92 4.51 6.56
N ARG A 37 9.36 4.23 7.77
CA ARG A 37 9.71 2.88 8.22
C ARG A 37 8.42 2.16 8.57
N GLY A 38 8.41 0.85 8.54
CA GLY A 38 7.23 0.09 8.90
C GLY A 38 7.22 -1.29 8.28
N GLY A 39 6.06 -1.94 8.30
CA GLY A 39 5.96 -3.26 7.71
C GLY A 39 4.52 -3.70 7.49
N GLY A 40 4.38 -4.80 6.77
CA GLY A 40 3.08 -5.37 6.43
C GLY A 40 3.16 -6.45 5.38
N PHE A 41 2.02 -6.71 4.74
CA PHE A 41 1.89 -7.80 3.78
C PHE A 41 1.54 -7.29 2.39
N ALA A 42 2.11 -7.93 1.37
CA ALA A 42 1.71 -7.79 -0.02
C ALA A 42 0.72 -8.89 -0.40
N LEU A 43 -0.40 -8.54 -1.05
CA LEU A 43 -1.50 -9.45 -1.36
C LEU A 43 -1.64 -9.65 -2.88
N GLU A 44 -1.98 -10.87 -3.32
CA GLU A 44 -2.27 -11.16 -4.73
C GLU A 44 -3.50 -10.41 -5.27
N LYS A 45 -4.46 -10.07 -4.41
CA LYS A 45 -5.50 -9.09 -4.73
C LYS A 45 -4.86 -7.71 -4.74
N GLY A 46 -5.05 -6.94 -5.81
CA GLY A 46 -4.34 -5.69 -5.95
C GLY A 46 -4.93 -4.75 -6.98
N VAL A 47 -4.06 -4.05 -7.70
CA VAL A 47 -4.41 -3.10 -8.74
C VAL A 47 -3.89 -3.59 -10.08
N ARG A 48 -4.79 -3.90 -11.01
CA ARG A 48 -4.49 -4.15 -12.42
C ARG A 48 -4.77 -2.88 -13.21
N THR A 49 -3.82 -2.49 -14.03
CA THR A 49 -3.95 -1.27 -14.83
C THR A 49 -3.71 -1.58 -16.28
N LYS A 50 -4.63 -1.12 -17.12
CA LYS A 50 -4.47 -1.04 -18.58
C LYS A 50 -4.29 0.43 -18.94
N VAL A 51 -3.26 0.73 -19.72
CA VAL A 51 -3.00 2.04 -20.29
C VAL A 51 -3.13 1.95 -21.80
N THR A 52 -3.93 2.83 -22.38
CA THR A 52 -4.08 3.00 -23.83
C THR A 52 -3.61 4.40 -24.21
N VAL A 53 -2.71 4.50 -25.21
CA VAL A 53 -2.08 5.75 -25.62
C VAL A 53 -2.36 5.99 -27.09
N ASN A 54 -2.85 7.17 -27.42
CA ASN A 54 -2.99 7.68 -28.78
C ASN A 54 -2.19 8.98 -28.92
N GLU A 55 -1.62 9.23 -30.09
CA GLU A 55 -1.03 10.55 -30.38
C GLU A 55 -2.13 11.61 -30.49
N ALA A 56 -1.85 12.82 -30.00
CA ALA A 56 -2.81 13.91 -29.94
C ALA A 56 -2.14 15.26 -30.16
N LYS A 57 -2.92 16.31 -30.39
CA LYS A 57 -2.41 17.70 -30.52
C LYS A 57 -2.04 18.31 -29.15
N LYS A 58 -2.64 17.82 -28.07
CA LYS A 58 -2.36 18.21 -26.69
C LYS A 58 -2.54 17.01 -25.76
N ASN A 59 -1.97 17.09 -24.56
CA ASN A 59 -2.06 16.00 -23.58
C ASN A 59 -3.47 15.94 -22.95
N TYR A 60 -4.03 14.72 -22.94
CA TYR A 60 -5.26 14.38 -22.21
C TYR A 60 -4.99 13.19 -21.30
N ILE A 61 -5.60 13.18 -20.12
CA ILE A 61 -5.48 12.11 -19.13
C ILE A 61 -6.87 11.73 -18.63
N ASN A 62 -7.33 10.56 -19.02
CA ASN A 62 -8.59 9.99 -18.60
C ASN A 62 -8.32 8.82 -17.65
N VAL A 63 -8.85 8.87 -16.43
CA VAL A 63 -8.67 7.80 -15.43
C VAL A 63 -10.00 7.20 -15.06
N PHE A 64 -10.06 5.87 -15.09
CA PHE A 64 -11.20 5.07 -14.66
C PHE A 64 -10.77 4.13 -13.53
N ILE A 65 -11.61 3.98 -12.51
CA ILE A 65 -11.45 3.00 -11.43
C ILE A 65 -12.70 2.12 -11.41
N ASN A 66 -12.50 0.81 -11.61
CA ASN A 66 -13.59 -0.16 -11.69
C ASN A 66 -14.71 0.32 -12.65
N SER A 67 -14.29 0.70 -13.87
CA SER A 67 -15.13 1.21 -14.97
C SER A 67 -15.83 2.56 -14.71
N LYS A 68 -15.56 3.23 -13.58
CA LYS A 68 -16.13 4.55 -13.27
C LYS A 68 -15.10 5.66 -13.53
N PRO A 69 -15.46 6.75 -14.22
CA PRO A 69 -14.59 7.92 -14.34
C PRO A 69 -14.14 8.41 -12.95
N SER A 70 -12.86 8.65 -12.81
CA SER A 70 -12.23 9.02 -11.51
C SER A 70 -11.31 10.24 -11.68
N PRO A 71 -11.89 11.43 -11.89
CA PRO A 71 -11.12 12.65 -12.07
C PRO A 71 -10.29 13.03 -10.83
N GLU A 72 -10.66 12.50 -9.66
CA GLU A 72 -9.99 12.68 -8.37
C GLU A 72 -8.75 11.79 -8.17
N ALA A 73 -8.41 10.90 -9.11
CA ALA A 73 -7.24 10.03 -9.05
C ALA A 73 -5.92 10.82 -9.21
N LYS A 74 -5.66 11.74 -8.26
CA LYS A 74 -4.58 12.74 -8.32
C LYS A 74 -3.20 12.12 -8.45
N THR A 75 -2.94 11.03 -7.73
CA THR A 75 -1.62 10.37 -7.72
C THR A 75 -1.32 9.73 -9.06
N THR A 76 -2.27 9.02 -9.66
CA THR A 76 -2.16 8.47 -11.02
C THR A 76 -1.90 9.58 -12.03
N LYS A 77 -2.71 10.64 -12.03
CA LYS A 77 -2.51 11.79 -12.94
C LYS A 77 -1.15 12.42 -12.77
N LYS A 78 -0.66 12.57 -11.53
CA LYS A 78 0.64 13.17 -11.25
C LYS A 78 1.81 12.38 -11.84
N VAL A 79 1.75 11.04 -11.77
CA VAL A 79 2.74 10.17 -12.42
C VAL A 79 2.72 10.36 -13.94
N VAL A 80 1.55 10.36 -14.56
CA VAL A 80 1.39 10.53 -16.01
C VAL A 80 1.90 11.90 -16.47
N GLU A 81 1.53 12.97 -15.77
CA GLU A 81 2.03 14.32 -16.05
C GLU A 81 3.56 14.40 -16.01
N THR A 82 4.17 13.71 -15.02
CA THR A 82 5.62 13.69 -14.86
C THR A 82 6.32 12.91 -15.98
N LEU A 83 5.70 11.84 -16.48
CA LEU A 83 6.18 11.10 -17.64
C LEU A 83 5.99 11.90 -18.94
N PHE A 84 4.87 12.59 -19.09
CA PHE A 84 4.65 13.46 -20.26
C PHE A 84 5.66 14.60 -20.36
N ALA A 85 6.16 15.11 -19.24
CA ALA A 85 7.21 16.14 -19.24
C ALA A 85 8.54 15.65 -19.85
N GLN A 86 8.73 14.34 -20.00
CA GLN A 86 9.89 13.72 -20.65
C GLN A 86 9.63 13.41 -22.13
N CYS A 87 8.43 13.69 -22.65
CA CYS A 87 8.04 13.41 -24.03
C CYS A 87 7.91 14.70 -24.83
N ILE A 88 8.41 14.69 -26.08
CA ILE A 88 8.22 15.80 -27.03
C ILE A 88 6.79 15.76 -27.59
N ALA A 89 6.36 14.56 -28.00
CA ALA A 89 5.00 14.33 -28.53
C ALA A 89 3.93 14.49 -27.46
N LYS A 90 2.69 14.75 -27.89
CA LYS A 90 1.52 14.87 -27.05
C LYS A 90 0.63 13.66 -27.21
N TYR A 91 -0.05 13.27 -26.15
CA TYR A 91 -0.80 12.03 -26.10
C TYR A 91 -2.18 12.21 -25.44
N ASP A 92 -3.16 11.48 -25.95
CA ASP A 92 -4.40 11.17 -25.25
C ASP A 92 -4.25 9.79 -24.59
N VAL A 93 -4.26 9.77 -23.27
CA VAL A 93 -4.04 8.57 -22.48
C VAL A 93 -5.28 8.22 -21.67
N THR A 94 -5.75 6.99 -21.84
CA THR A 94 -6.78 6.37 -21.01
C THR A 94 -6.15 5.35 -20.09
N ILE A 95 -6.43 5.47 -18.80
CA ILE A 95 -5.93 4.61 -17.71
C ILE A 95 -7.14 3.96 -17.05
N GLU A 96 -7.17 2.64 -17.09
CA GLU A 96 -8.23 1.82 -16.53
C GLU A 96 -7.66 0.98 -15.37
N HIS A 97 -7.98 1.35 -14.13
CA HIS A 97 -7.65 0.57 -12.94
C HIS A 97 -8.79 -0.39 -12.60
N GLN A 98 -8.47 -1.68 -12.50
CA GLN A 98 -9.28 -2.68 -11.85
C GLN A 98 -8.69 -2.96 -10.47
N ILE A 99 -9.43 -2.67 -9.41
CA ILE A 99 -8.97 -2.77 -8.01
C ILE A 99 -9.80 -3.83 -7.29
N ASP A 100 -9.11 -4.85 -6.76
CA ASP A 100 -9.72 -6.03 -6.13
C ASP A 100 -9.94 -5.87 -4.62
N VAL A 101 -9.53 -4.74 -4.04
CA VAL A 101 -9.58 -4.45 -2.61
C VAL A 101 -10.25 -3.09 -2.35
N PRO A 102 -10.77 -2.82 -1.15
CA PRO A 102 -11.46 -1.55 -0.89
C PRO A 102 -10.54 -0.35 -0.98
N VAL A 103 -10.95 0.64 -1.77
CA VAL A 103 -10.23 1.92 -1.90
C VAL A 103 -10.38 2.73 -0.61
N GLY A 104 -9.27 3.26 -0.10
CA GLY A 104 -9.26 4.12 1.09
C GLY A 104 -9.22 3.39 2.44
N SER A 105 -9.27 2.06 2.47
CA SER A 105 -9.32 1.24 3.70
C SER A 105 -7.95 0.67 4.12
N GLY A 106 -6.84 1.29 3.74
CA GLY A 106 -5.50 0.88 4.20
C GLY A 106 -4.87 -0.28 3.40
N PHE A 107 -5.28 -0.46 2.14
CA PHE A 107 -4.74 -1.48 1.24
C PHE A 107 -3.76 -0.96 0.19
N GLY A 108 -3.23 0.25 0.34
CA GLY A 108 -2.20 0.81 -0.53
C GLY A 108 -2.61 1.02 -2.00
N THR A 109 -3.91 1.15 -2.27
CA THR A 109 -4.45 1.23 -3.65
C THR A 109 -3.95 2.44 -4.43
N SER A 110 -3.68 3.56 -3.77
CA SER A 110 -3.10 4.77 -4.39
C SER A 110 -1.69 4.50 -4.91
N ALA A 111 -0.84 3.89 -4.07
CA ALA A 111 0.52 3.50 -4.44
C ALA A 111 0.52 2.48 -5.58
N GLY A 112 -0.33 1.45 -5.49
CA GLY A 112 -0.51 0.46 -6.54
C GLY A 112 -0.95 1.08 -7.87
N GLY A 113 -1.94 1.98 -7.85
CA GLY A 113 -2.43 2.67 -9.05
C GLY A 113 -1.37 3.58 -9.68
N ALA A 114 -0.64 4.35 -8.87
CA ALA A 114 0.45 5.20 -9.33
C ALA A 114 1.58 4.39 -10.00
N LEU A 115 2.00 3.32 -9.34
CA LEU A 115 3.09 2.47 -9.81
C LEU A 115 2.72 1.71 -11.10
N THR A 116 1.52 1.12 -11.16
CA THR A 116 1.04 0.40 -12.34
C THR A 116 0.76 1.33 -13.52
N ALA A 117 0.24 2.54 -13.29
CA ALA A 117 0.09 3.55 -14.34
C ALA A 117 1.45 3.94 -14.92
N GLY A 118 2.45 4.16 -14.05
CA GLY A 118 3.81 4.48 -14.47
C GLY A 118 4.45 3.35 -15.30
N LEU A 119 4.37 2.11 -14.83
CA LEU A 119 4.92 0.93 -15.51
C LEU A 119 4.25 0.70 -16.87
N ALA A 120 2.91 0.72 -16.92
CA ALA A 120 2.17 0.49 -18.17
C ALA A 120 2.37 1.65 -19.17
N LEU A 121 2.38 2.90 -18.70
CA LEU A 121 2.61 4.06 -19.58
C LEU A 121 4.04 4.06 -20.14
N LYS A 122 5.05 3.79 -19.29
CA LYS A 122 6.44 3.63 -19.72
C LYS A 122 6.56 2.60 -20.84
N GLU A 123 5.89 1.44 -20.68
CA GLU A 123 5.91 0.36 -21.67
C GLU A 123 5.20 0.76 -22.96
N ALA A 124 3.98 1.33 -22.88
CA ALA A 124 3.23 1.78 -24.03
C ALA A 124 3.96 2.87 -24.86
N LEU A 125 4.74 3.72 -24.22
CA LEU A 125 5.53 4.78 -24.85
C LEU A 125 6.94 4.34 -25.27
N GLY A 126 7.41 3.17 -24.82
CA GLY A 126 8.79 2.70 -25.07
C GLY A 126 9.84 3.55 -24.35
N LEU A 127 9.52 4.13 -23.17
CA LEU A 127 10.46 4.99 -22.45
C LEU A 127 11.57 4.16 -21.81
N PRO A 128 12.86 4.58 -21.91
CA PRO A 128 14.00 3.84 -21.37
C PRO A 128 14.17 4.09 -19.86
N LEU A 129 13.17 3.70 -19.06
CA LEU A 129 13.14 3.87 -17.60
C LEU A 129 13.19 2.54 -16.87
N THR A 130 13.97 2.49 -15.81
CA THR A 130 14.05 1.33 -14.91
C THR A 130 12.89 1.30 -13.92
N TYR A 131 12.70 0.17 -13.24
CA TYR A 131 11.71 0.04 -12.16
C TYR A 131 11.95 1.06 -11.03
N ASN A 132 13.22 1.28 -10.62
CA ASN A 132 13.52 2.28 -9.60
C ASN A 132 13.11 3.69 -10.04
N GLN A 133 13.38 4.07 -11.30
CA GLN A 133 13.00 5.38 -11.80
C GLN A 133 11.48 5.56 -11.82
N ILE A 134 10.72 4.57 -12.28
CA ILE A 134 9.26 4.61 -12.23
C ILE A 134 8.76 4.63 -10.77
N GLY A 135 9.33 3.81 -9.91
CA GLY A 135 9.00 3.79 -8.48
C GLY A 135 9.26 5.14 -7.79
N ARG A 136 10.37 5.83 -8.12
CA ARG A 136 10.63 7.18 -7.61
C ARG A 136 9.58 8.19 -8.06
N LEU A 137 9.16 8.16 -9.32
CA LEU A 137 8.09 9.03 -9.82
C LEU A 137 6.77 8.79 -9.07
N ALA A 138 6.38 7.52 -8.88
CA ALA A 138 5.19 7.14 -8.14
C ALA A 138 5.28 7.54 -6.66
N HIS A 139 6.43 7.33 -6.01
CA HIS A 139 6.69 7.71 -4.63
C HIS A 139 6.59 9.23 -4.42
N VAL A 140 7.24 10.02 -5.26
CA VAL A 140 7.18 11.49 -5.20
C VAL A 140 5.75 11.99 -5.47
N ALA A 141 5.02 11.34 -6.38
CA ALA A 141 3.62 11.66 -6.64
C ALA A 141 2.73 11.40 -5.40
N GLU A 142 2.91 10.29 -4.68
CA GLU A 142 2.18 10.01 -3.43
C GLU A 142 2.42 11.10 -2.37
N ILE A 143 3.69 11.50 -2.18
CA ILE A 143 4.04 12.53 -1.20
C ILE A 143 3.42 13.88 -1.58
N LYS A 144 3.54 14.31 -2.84
CA LYS A 144 2.94 15.56 -3.33
C LYS A 144 1.42 15.58 -3.23
N CYS A 145 0.79 14.43 -3.45
CA CYS A 145 -0.67 14.28 -3.35
C CYS A 145 -1.16 13.97 -1.92
N GLN A 146 -0.25 13.77 -0.95
CA GLN A 146 -0.55 13.41 0.44
C GLN A 146 -1.38 12.10 0.55
N THR A 147 -1.07 11.11 -0.29
CA THR A 147 -1.79 9.83 -0.34
C THR A 147 -1.04 8.69 0.34
N GLY A 148 0.28 8.80 0.50
CA GLY A 148 1.13 7.82 1.18
C GLY A 148 2.56 8.31 1.38
N LEU A 149 3.35 7.55 2.17
CA LEU A 149 4.74 7.91 2.52
C LEU A 149 5.76 6.80 2.22
N GLY A 150 5.35 5.55 2.02
CA GLY A 150 6.33 4.46 1.89
C GLY A 150 5.84 3.22 1.16
N THR A 151 4.56 3.15 0.84
CA THR A 151 3.93 1.96 0.24
C THR A 151 4.49 1.65 -1.15
N VAL A 152 4.78 2.66 -1.98
CA VAL A 152 5.38 2.45 -3.31
C VAL A 152 6.69 1.68 -3.21
N SER A 153 7.54 2.04 -2.24
CA SER A 153 8.88 1.42 -2.08
C SER A 153 8.77 -0.07 -1.78
N SER A 154 7.84 -0.46 -0.89
CA SER A 154 7.58 -1.87 -0.57
C SER A 154 6.96 -2.65 -1.72
N LEU A 155 6.20 -2.00 -2.62
CA LEU A 155 5.54 -2.65 -3.75
C LEU A 155 6.41 -2.80 -5.00
N THR A 156 7.47 -1.98 -5.15
CA THR A 156 8.24 -1.94 -6.41
C THR A 156 8.97 -3.24 -6.69
N PHE A 157 9.61 -3.85 -5.68
CA PHE A 157 10.44 -5.06 -5.85
C PHE A 157 10.20 -6.14 -4.79
N SER A 158 9.26 -5.97 -3.89
CA SER A 158 9.11 -6.90 -2.80
C SER A 158 7.68 -7.40 -2.65
N GLY A 159 7.59 -8.53 -1.97
CA GLY A 159 6.34 -9.16 -1.57
C GLY A 159 6.55 -9.97 -0.30
N GLY A 160 5.54 -10.65 0.16
CA GLY A 160 5.58 -11.39 1.41
C GLY A 160 5.26 -10.54 2.62
N CYS A 161 5.93 -10.80 3.74
CA CYS A 161 5.92 -9.98 4.95
C CYS A 161 7.10 -9.00 4.90
N VAL A 162 6.82 -7.76 4.53
CA VAL A 162 7.82 -6.73 4.18
C VAL A 162 8.11 -5.81 5.35
N LEU A 163 9.37 -5.46 5.53
CA LEU A 163 9.87 -4.45 6.46
C LEU A 163 10.61 -3.35 5.68
N VAL A 164 10.14 -2.11 5.74
CA VAL A 164 10.90 -0.95 5.28
C VAL A 164 11.77 -0.48 6.44
N VAL A 165 13.06 -0.80 6.37
CA VAL A 165 14.05 -0.57 7.43
C VAL A 165 14.62 0.85 7.35
N GLU A 166 14.94 1.32 6.14
CA GLU A 166 15.30 2.70 5.89
C GLU A 166 14.30 3.33 4.93
N PRO A 167 13.77 4.53 5.25
CA PRO A 167 12.76 5.21 4.46
C PRO A 167 13.33 5.79 3.18
N GLY A 168 12.46 6.11 2.24
CA GLY A 168 12.78 6.76 0.97
C GLY A 168 12.17 6.05 -0.24
N ALA A 169 12.42 6.62 -1.40
CA ALA A 169 11.97 6.09 -2.68
C ALA A 169 12.71 4.79 -3.08
N PRO A 170 12.19 4.01 -4.03
CA PRO A 170 12.88 2.85 -4.58
C PRO A 170 14.30 3.17 -5.06
N GLY A 171 15.28 2.36 -4.64
CA GLY A 171 16.71 2.58 -4.88
C GLY A 171 17.39 3.51 -3.86
N ILE A 172 16.64 4.05 -2.88
CA ILE A 172 17.15 4.79 -1.71
C ILE A 172 16.78 4.05 -0.44
N CYS A 173 15.54 3.56 -0.34
CA CYS A 173 15.06 2.79 0.79
C CYS A 173 15.81 1.46 0.97
N GLN A 174 15.85 0.98 2.20
CA GLN A 174 16.28 -0.39 2.52
C GLN A 174 15.05 -1.21 2.93
N ILE A 175 14.92 -2.39 2.33
CA ILE A 175 13.82 -3.31 2.57
C ILE A 175 14.37 -4.65 3.05
N ASP A 176 13.71 -5.19 4.07
CA ASP A 176 13.93 -6.54 4.58
C ASP A 176 12.59 -7.32 4.58
N ARG A 177 12.62 -8.61 4.87
CA ARG A 177 11.44 -9.47 4.90
C ARG A 177 11.53 -10.49 6.01
N ILE A 178 10.41 -10.72 6.69
CA ILE A 178 10.25 -11.93 7.51
C ILE A 178 9.88 -13.08 6.57
N PRO A 179 10.63 -14.20 6.55
CA PRO A 179 10.30 -15.35 5.72
C PRO A 179 8.86 -15.84 6.00
N ILE A 180 8.12 -16.06 4.93
CA ILE A 180 6.74 -16.54 5.00
C ILE A 180 6.52 -17.60 3.92
N SER A 181 5.83 -18.69 4.28
CA SER A 181 5.50 -19.77 3.36
C SER A 181 4.28 -19.42 2.49
N PRO A 182 4.22 -19.91 1.23
CA PRO A 182 3.08 -19.69 0.33
C PRO A 182 1.74 -20.28 0.81
N ASN A 183 1.75 -21.19 1.79
CA ASN A 183 0.54 -21.76 2.36
C ASN A 183 -0.16 -20.83 3.38
N TYR A 184 0.40 -19.66 3.65
CA TYR A 184 -0.30 -18.62 4.42
C TYR A 184 -1.13 -17.74 3.50
N VAL A 185 -2.28 -17.35 4.03
CA VAL A 185 -3.17 -16.36 3.40
C VAL A 185 -3.55 -15.28 4.42
N VAL A 186 -3.98 -14.15 3.92
CA VAL A 186 -4.54 -13.07 4.74
C VAL A 186 -6.05 -13.07 4.60
N VAL A 187 -6.75 -13.13 5.73
CA VAL A 187 -8.16 -12.78 5.85
C VAL A 187 -8.24 -11.35 6.38
N ALA A 188 -8.90 -10.46 5.65
CA ALA A 188 -9.06 -9.08 6.08
C ALA A 188 -10.53 -8.69 6.15
N GLY A 189 -10.88 -8.05 7.28
CA GLY A 189 -12.18 -7.42 7.48
C GLY A 189 -12.04 -5.90 7.48
N PHE A 190 -12.98 -5.20 6.85
CA PHE A 190 -12.90 -3.75 6.73
C PHE A 190 -14.27 -3.08 6.84
N VAL A 191 -14.26 -1.87 7.37
CA VAL A 191 -15.39 -0.93 7.30
C VAL A 191 -14.93 0.39 6.69
N LYS A 192 -15.87 1.18 6.22
CA LYS A 192 -15.56 2.54 5.81
C LYS A 192 -15.06 3.30 7.04
N SER A 193 -13.78 3.69 7.04
CA SER A 193 -13.13 4.29 8.20
C SER A 193 -13.77 5.63 8.55
N SER A 194 -14.06 5.80 9.84
CA SER A 194 -14.43 7.08 10.45
C SER A 194 -13.22 7.86 10.98
N ILE A 195 -12.03 7.24 10.99
CA ILE A 195 -10.81 7.85 11.56
C ILE A 195 -10.24 8.90 10.58
N PRO A 196 -10.21 10.18 10.96
CA PRO A 196 -9.66 11.21 10.10
C PRO A 196 -8.12 11.13 10.08
N LYS A 197 -7.54 10.84 8.91
CA LYS A 197 -6.07 10.69 8.74
C LYS A 197 -5.33 12.03 8.87
N LYS A 198 -5.92 13.11 8.38
CA LYS A 198 -5.29 14.43 8.27
C LYS A 198 -4.87 15.02 9.62
N PRO A 199 -5.70 15.09 10.67
CA PRO A 199 -5.30 15.58 11.98
C PRO A 199 -4.19 14.77 12.63
N ILE A 200 -4.20 13.44 12.44
CA ILE A 200 -3.20 12.53 13.01
C ILE A 200 -1.82 12.78 12.39
N LEU A 201 -1.76 13.02 11.09
CA LEU A 201 -0.52 13.19 10.35
C LEU A 201 0.00 14.64 10.32
N SER A 202 -0.78 15.63 10.76
CA SER A 202 -0.40 17.05 10.76
C SER A 202 0.15 17.56 12.10
N SER A 203 -0.20 16.95 13.23
CA SER A 203 0.30 17.35 14.56
C SER A 203 1.73 16.86 14.78
N SER A 204 2.66 17.76 15.10
CA SER A 204 4.06 17.44 15.37
C SER A 204 4.22 16.57 16.63
N GLU A 205 3.44 16.84 17.67
CA GLU A 205 3.45 16.05 18.91
C GLU A 205 2.95 14.64 18.68
N ARG A 206 1.83 14.53 17.94
CA ARG A 206 1.25 13.23 17.61
C ARG A 206 2.17 12.39 16.72
N LYS A 207 2.83 13.01 15.74
CA LYS A 207 3.86 12.34 14.93
C LYS A 207 5.00 11.82 15.79
N LYS A 208 5.52 12.64 16.72
CA LYS A 208 6.62 12.25 17.62
C LYS A 208 6.24 11.04 18.48
N GLU A 209 5.02 11.04 19.02
CA GLU A 209 4.49 9.94 19.80
C GLU A 209 4.39 8.64 18.98
N ILE A 210 3.72 8.71 17.82
CA ILE A 210 3.57 7.58 16.88
C ILE A 210 4.94 7.04 16.46
N ASN A 211 5.88 7.92 16.13
CA ASN A 211 7.24 7.53 15.75
C ASN A 211 7.98 6.83 16.90
N GLY A 212 7.75 7.24 18.15
CA GLY A 212 8.27 6.54 19.30
C GLY A 212 7.79 5.10 19.40
N TYR A 213 6.47 4.90 19.20
CA TYR A 213 5.89 3.55 19.17
C TYR A 213 6.36 2.74 17.96
N GLY A 214 6.41 3.34 16.75
CA GLY A 214 6.88 2.68 15.53
C GLY A 214 8.33 2.19 15.67
N LYS A 215 9.23 3.03 16.22
CA LYS A 215 10.62 2.67 16.50
C LYS A 215 10.73 1.50 17.50
N GLN A 216 9.94 1.52 18.56
CA GLN A 216 9.91 0.42 19.54
C GLN A 216 9.39 -0.88 18.91
N THR A 217 8.34 -0.79 18.09
CA THR A 217 7.76 -1.92 17.36
C THR A 217 8.79 -2.56 16.43
N MET A 218 9.51 -1.77 15.62
CA MET A 218 10.56 -2.26 14.75
C MET A 218 11.66 -2.99 15.55
N LYS A 219 12.11 -2.41 16.69
CA LYS A 219 13.12 -3.02 17.57
C LYS A 219 12.65 -4.38 18.11
N LYS A 220 11.40 -4.49 18.55
CA LYS A 220 10.82 -5.75 19.05
C LYS A 220 10.73 -6.81 17.95
N ILE A 221 10.35 -6.41 16.74
CA ILE A 221 10.27 -7.30 15.59
C ILE A 221 11.66 -7.86 15.25
N PHE A 222 12.70 -7.03 15.18
CA PHE A 222 14.06 -7.48 14.90
C PHE A 222 14.66 -8.37 16.01
N HIS A 223 14.26 -8.14 17.26
CA HIS A 223 14.69 -9.00 18.36
C HIS A 223 14.15 -10.44 18.23
N LYS A 224 12.93 -10.61 17.69
CA LYS A 224 12.29 -11.91 17.44
C LYS A 224 11.52 -11.87 16.11
N PRO A 225 12.20 -12.04 14.94
CA PRO A 225 11.59 -11.86 13.63
C PRO A 225 10.76 -13.08 13.20
N THR A 226 9.65 -13.32 13.91
CA THR A 226 8.66 -14.35 13.56
C THR A 226 7.34 -13.69 13.18
N LEU A 227 6.54 -14.35 12.32
CA LEU A 227 5.25 -13.84 11.86
C LEU A 227 4.29 -13.54 13.02
N LYS A 228 4.25 -14.46 14.02
CA LYS A 228 3.44 -14.25 15.22
C LYS A 228 3.88 -13.00 15.98
N ASN A 229 5.17 -12.88 16.28
CA ASN A 229 5.68 -11.71 17.01
C ASN A 229 5.48 -10.41 16.21
N PHE A 230 5.62 -10.45 14.88
CA PHE A 230 5.33 -9.31 14.01
C PHE A 230 3.90 -8.82 14.23
N LEU A 231 2.91 -9.72 14.14
CA LEU A 231 1.49 -9.37 14.29
C LEU A 231 1.16 -8.91 15.71
N ASP A 232 1.69 -9.58 16.73
CA ASP A 232 1.51 -9.17 18.13
C ASP A 232 2.06 -7.75 18.38
N CYS A 233 3.26 -7.44 17.88
CA CYS A 233 3.87 -6.11 17.97
C CYS A 233 3.08 -5.05 17.18
N CYS A 234 2.56 -5.40 16.01
CA CYS A 234 1.74 -4.49 15.20
C CYS A 234 0.40 -4.19 15.86
N TRP A 235 -0.22 -5.19 16.52
CA TRP A 235 -1.43 -4.96 17.29
C TRP A 235 -1.17 -4.07 18.51
N GLU A 236 -0.08 -4.33 19.26
CA GLU A 236 0.36 -3.47 20.36
C GLU A 236 0.59 -2.02 19.88
N PHE A 237 1.22 -1.84 18.72
CA PHE A 237 1.39 -0.52 18.09
C PHE A 237 0.05 0.18 17.88
N SER A 238 -0.94 -0.51 17.30
CA SER A 238 -2.27 0.06 17.05
C SER A 238 -2.96 0.52 18.33
N GLN A 239 -2.82 -0.26 19.40
CA GLN A 239 -3.39 0.05 20.71
C GLN A 239 -2.70 1.28 21.33
N LYS A 240 -1.37 1.29 21.39
CA LYS A 240 -0.58 2.38 21.97
C LYS A 240 -0.72 3.69 21.19
N ALA A 241 -0.76 3.58 19.88
CA ALA A 241 -1.01 4.72 19.01
C ALA A 241 -2.47 5.21 19.01
N GLY A 242 -3.37 4.59 19.80
CA GLY A 242 -4.76 5.00 19.92
C GLY A 242 -5.57 4.84 18.63
N PHE A 243 -5.16 3.95 17.74
CA PHE A 243 -5.89 3.63 16.50
C PHE A 243 -6.94 2.55 16.68
N ALA A 244 -6.78 1.72 17.71
CA ALA A 244 -7.67 0.60 17.99
C ALA A 244 -9.05 1.08 18.47
N THR A 245 -10.10 0.77 17.69
CA THR A 245 -11.50 0.99 18.05
C THR A 245 -12.10 -0.28 18.68
N GLU A 246 -13.28 -0.20 19.29
CA GLU A 246 -14.00 -1.38 19.78
C GLU A 246 -14.21 -2.43 18.69
N ARG A 247 -14.56 -1.98 17.49
CA ARG A 247 -14.76 -2.86 16.34
C ARG A 247 -13.47 -3.56 15.89
N THR A 248 -12.35 -2.86 15.83
CA THR A 248 -11.09 -3.50 15.48
C THR A 248 -10.60 -4.46 16.57
N ARG A 249 -10.90 -4.17 17.85
CA ARG A 249 -10.66 -5.11 18.97
C ARG A 249 -11.49 -6.39 18.82
N ALA A 250 -12.79 -6.26 18.56
CA ALA A 250 -13.68 -7.41 18.35
C ALA A 250 -13.18 -8.28 17.18
N LEU A 251 -12.77 -7.66 16.04
CA LEU A 251 -12.24 -8.41 14.90
C LEU A 251 -10.92 -9.14 15.22
N VAL A 252 -10.04 -8.55 16.01
CA VAL A 252 -8.80 -9.20 16.44
C VAL A 252 -9.09 -10.39 17.34
N GLU A 253 -10.02 -10.28 18.27
CA GLU A 253 -10.39 -11.37 19.18
C GLU A 253 -11.04 -12.55 18.43
N VAL A 254 -12.05 -12.29 17.57
CA VAL A 254 -12.68 -13.38 16.80
C VAL A 254 -11.71 -14.07 15.84
N ALA A 255 -10.73 -13.33 15.28
CA ALA A 255 -9.67 -13.92 14.46
C ALA A 255 -8.80 -14.88 15.27
N LYS A 256 -8.40 -14.46 16.48
CA LYS A 256 -7.58 -15.25 17.41
C LYS A 256 -8.31 -16.53 17.85
N GLU A 257 -9.57 -16.40 18.25
CA GLU A 257 -10.43 -17.55 18.64
C GLU A 257 -10.66 -18.51 17.49
N ALA A 258 -10.74 -18.01 16.25
CA ALA A 258 -10.85 -18.82 15.05
C ALA A 258 -9.53 -19.49 14.61
N GLY A 259 -8.42 -19.25 15.32
CA GLY A 259 -7.13 -19.92 15.08
C GLY A 259 -6.19 -19.19 14.12
N ALA A 260 -6.30 -17.88 14.00
CA ALA A 260 -5.30 -17.07 13.29
C ALA A 260 -3.93 -17.14 13.99
N ILE A 261 -2.85 -17.14 13.22
CA ILE A 261 -1.46 -17.04 13.74
C ILE A 261 -1.27 -15.75 14.52
N GLY A 262 -1.90 -14.69 14.05
CA GLY A 262 -1.98 -13.39 14.66
C GLY A 262 -2.84 -12.46 13.80
N SER A 263 -3.17 -11.31 14.36
CA SER A 263 -4.04 -10.32 13.72
C SER A 263 -3.63 -8.92 14.14
N ALA A 264 -3.72 -7.96 13.20
CA ALA A 264 -3.41 -6.56 13.47
C ALA A 264 -4.28 -5.62 12.60
N GLN A 265 -4.24 -4.33 12.91
CA GLN A 265 -5.02 -3.31 12.21
C GLN A 265 -4.26 -2.80 10.97
N ASN A 266 -5.00 -2.48 9.90
CA ASN A 266 -4.45 -1.78 8.74
C ASN A 266 -4.33 -0.28 9.05
N MET A 267 -3.14 0.28 8.89
CA MET A 267 -2.87 1.69 9.21
C MET A 267 -3.29 2.64 8.07
N ILE A 268 -3.89 3.74 8.29
CA ILE A 268 -4.74 4.18 9.41
C ILE A 268 -6.17 3.94 8.94
N GLY A 269 -6.93 3.10 9.62
CA GLY A 269 -8.30 2.79 9.20
C GLY A 269 -8.92 1.71 10.04
N GLU A 270 -10.23 1.53 9.92
CA GLU A 270 -10.98 0.47 10.61
C GLU A 270 -11.00 -0.80 9.75
N ALA A 271 -9.82 -1.33 9.45
CA ALA A 271 -9.65 -2.63 8.83
C ALA A 271 -8.66 -3.46 9.66
N VAL A 272 -8.89 -4.75 9.72
CA VAL A 272 -8.07 -5.73 10.42
C VAL A 272 -7.65 -6.82 9.45
N HIS A 273 -6.41 -7.25 9.53
CA HIS A 273 -5.91 -8.41 8.81
C HIS A 273 -5.47 -9.49 9.78
N ALA A 274 -5.80 -10.72 9.45
CA ALA A 274 -5.38 -11.92 10.15
C ALA A 274 -4.55 -12.80 9.22
N LEU A 275 -3.41 -13.29 9.70
CA LEU A 275 -2.60 -14.27 8.99
C LEU A 275 -3.01 -15.66 9.42
N VAL A 276 -3.31 -16.53 8.46
CA VAL A 276 -3.79 -17.88 8.69
C VAL A 276 -3.16 -18.87 7.73
N LEU A 277 -3.10 -20.15 8.10
CA LEU A 277 -2.88 -21.21 7.11
C LEU A 277 -4.08 -21.29 6.16
N GLU A 278 -3.84 -21.58 4.88
CA GLU A 278 -4.90 -21.58 3.84
C GLU A 278 -6.07 -22.50 4.21
N GLU A 279 -5.81 -23.63 4.85
CA GLU A 279 -6.82 -24.57 5.35
C GLU A 279 -7.78 -23.97 6.40
N ASN A 280 -7.32 -22.98 7.18
CA ASN A 280 -8.11 -22.32 8.21
C ASN A 280 -8.76 -21.02 7.74
N ALA A 281 -8.53 -20.61 6.48
CA ALA A 281 -8.99 -19.33 5.95
C ALA A 281 -10.52 -19.15 6.05
N SER A 282 -11.28 -20.20 5.71
CA SER A 282 -12.74 -20.18 5.77
C SER A 282 -13.25 -19.97 7.18
N LYS A 283 -12.63 -20.62 8.18
CA LYS A 283 -13.01 -20.49 9.59
C LYS A 283 -12.85 -19.06 10.10
N VAL A 284 -11.72 -18.42 9.80
CA VAL A 284 -11.48 -17.03 10.19
C VAL A 284 -12.35 -16.06 9.39
N ALA A 285 -12.60 -16.32 8.09
CA ALA A 285 -13.52 -15.51 7.30
C ALA A 285 -14.95 -15.55 7.84
N GLU A 286 -15.46 -16.72 8.24
CA GLU A 286 -16.78 -16.85 8.88
C GLU A 286 -16.83 -16.13 10.24
N ALA A 287 -15.76 -16.20 11.05
CA ALA A 287 -15.69 -15.45 12.29
C ALA A 287 -15.77 -13.92 12.05
N PHE A 288 -15.10 -13.41 11.00
CA PHE A 288 -15.22 -12.00 10.62
C PHE A 288 -16.64 -11.63 10.16
N LYS A 289 -17.35 -12.53 9.49
CA LYS A 289 -18.74 -12.32 9.05
C LYS A 289 -19.76 -12.27 10.19
N GLN A 290 -19.39 -12.71 11.38
CA GLN A 290 -20.23 -12.51 12.59
C GLN A 290 -20.24 -11.04 13.03
N VAL A 291 -19.18 -10.28 12.70
CA VAL A 291 -19.02 -8.86 13.06
C VAL A 291 -19.30 -7.94 11.87
N LEU A 292 -19.11 -8.43 10.65
CA LEU A 292 -19.15 -7.68 9.40
C LEU A 292 -20.08 -8.34 8.38
N SER A 293 -20.52 -7.58 7.37
CA SER A 293 -21.19 -8.18 6.21
C SER A 293 -20.19 -8.97 5.34
N SER A 294 -20.69 -9.96 4.59
CA SER A 294 -19.85 -10.78 3.70
C SER A 294 -19.04 -9.97 2.69
N GLN A 295 -19.57 -8.83 2.22
CA GLN A 295 -18.90 -7.93 1.30
C GLN A 295 -17.72 -7.16 1.94
N GLN A 296 -17.64 -7.18 3.27
CA GLN A 296 -16.58 -6.50 4.03
C GLN A 296 -15.47 -7.46 4.46
N VAL A 297 -15.48 -8.69 3.98
CA VAL A 297 -14.45 -9.70 4.26
C VAL A 297 -13.81 -10.15 2.97
N ILE A 298 -12.49 -10.11 2.92
CA ILE A 298 -11.70 -10.60 1.78
C ILE A 298 -10.70 -11.64 2.25
N VAL A 299 -10.45 -12.63 1.40
CA VAL A 299 -9.36 -13.60 1.55
C VAL A 299 -8.43 -13.41 0.36
N SER A 300 -7.14 -13.31 0.62
CA SER A 300 -6.11 -13.17 -0.42
C SER A 300 -4.87 -13.97 -0.09
N LYS A 301 -4.26 -14.58 -1.09
CA LYS A 301 -2.91 -15.12 -1.01
C LYS A 301 -1.90 -13.97 -0.89
N ILE A 302 -0.69 -14.35 -0.47
CA ILE A 302 0.45 -13.44 -0.37
C ILE A 302 1.10 -13.32 -1.76
N ASP A 303 1.32 -12.10 -2.23
CA ASP A 303 2.15 -11.84 -3.42
C ASP A 303 3.63 -11.80 -3.02
N PHE A 304 4.48 -12.48 -3.78
CA PHE A 304 5.92 -12.57 -3.54
C PHE A 304 6.77 -11.81 -4.54
N GLN A 305 6.16 -11.21 -5.57
CA GLN A 305 6.88 -10.63 -6.71
C GLN A 305 6.91 -9.10 -6.71
N GLY A 306 5.88 -8.46 -6.17
CA GLY A 306 5.72 -7.01 -6.27
C GLY A 306 5.11 -6.56 -7.61
N ALA A 307 5.31 -5.28 -7.93
CA ALA A 307 4.77 -4.69 -9.14
C ALA A 307 5.46 -5.23 -10.41
N ARG A 308 4.66 -5.45 -11.46
CA ARG A 308 5.13 -6.08 -12.72
C ARG A 308 4.28 -5.71 -13.92
N LEU A 309 4.90 -5.75 -15.10
CA LEU A 309 4.16 -5.74 -16.35
C LEU A 309 3.39 -7.06 -16.50
N THR A 310 2.23 -7.01 -17.15
CA THR A 310 1.40 -8.18 -17.45
C THR A 310 1.03 -8.19 -18.94
N ARG A 311 0.66 -9.35 -19.43
CA ARG A 311 0.20 -9.52 -20.82
C ARG A 311 -1.22 -9.03 -21.03
#